data_02de2a420b02105351b65876e8dbbd31
#
_entry.id   02de2a420b02105351b65876e8dbbd31
#
_cell.length_a   1.000
_cell.length_b   1.000
_cell.length_c   1.000
_cell.angle_alpha   90.00
_cell.angle_beta   90.00
_cell.angle_gamma   90.00
#
_symmetry.space_group_name_H-M   'P 1'
#
loop_
_entity.id
_entity.type
_entity.pdbx_description
1 polymer ?
#
loop_
_entity_poly.entity_id
_entity_poly.type
_entity_poly.pdbx_seq_one_letter_code
_entity_poly.pdbx_strand_id
1 'polypeptide(L)'
;TRRQRQMADPYNSSPQISQRALSLGDNMVTTALELPGCRVVRNLGIVRGITVRSRSIVGNFFGGVQALFGGNISIYTELCEQARTETYRDMLAHARLLGANAIIGVRYDATDLMAGLTEVLCYGTAVVVEHGGD
;
A
#
# COMPACT_ATOMS: atom_id res chain seq x y z
N THR A 1 -16.14 48.75 24.08
CA THR A 1 -15.38 47.78 23.28
C THR A 1 -16.35 46.84 22.59
N ARG A 2 -16.71 47.16 21.35
CA ARG A 2 -17.50 46.27 20.48
C ARG A 2 -16.60 45.13 20.07
N ARG A 3 -16.82 43.96 20.63
CA ARG A 3 -16.36 42.70 20.04
C ARG A 3 -17.10 42.51 18.72
N GLN A 4 -16.44 42.79 17.63
CA GLN A 4 -16.92 42.36 16.32
C GLN A 4 -16.94 40.81 16.34
N ARG A 5 -18.12 40.25 16.46
CA ARG A 5 -18.31 38.83 16.11
C ARG A 5 -18.06 38.77 14.61
N GLN A 6 -16.90 38.22 14.23
CA GLN A 6 -16.67 37.78 12.88
C GLN A 6 -17.70 36.70 12.61
N MET A 7 -18.74 37.09 11.89
CA MET A 7 -19.69 36.11 11.33
C MET A 7 -18.88 35.26 10.38
N ALA A 8 -18.80 33.95 10.69
CA ALA A 8 -18.24 32.97 9.78
C ALA A 8 -19.03 33.02 8.47
N ASP A 9 -18.34 33.31 7.40
CA ASP A 9 -18.90 33.34 6.06
C ASP A 9 -19.32 31.89 5.71
N PRO A 10 -20.61 31.61 5.50
CA PRO A 10 -21.05 30.27 5.20
C PRO A 10 -20.55 29.74 3.84
N TYR A 11 -19.98 30.64 3.02
CA TYR A 11 -19.38 30.28 1.74
C TYR A 11 -17.86 30.07 1.79
N ASN A 12 -17.22 30.39 2.90
CA ASN A 12 -15.80 30.17 3.10
C ASN A 12 -15.55 28.85 3.88
N SER A 13 -16.37 27.88 3.69
CA SER A 13 -16.03 26.51 4.00
C SER A 13 -15.19 25.91 2.85
N SER A 14 -14.08 26.58 2.55
CA SER A 14 -13.00 25.90 1.84
C SER A 14 -12.69 24.64 2.65
N PRO A 15 -12.81 23.46 2.06
CA PRO A 15 -12.65 22.26 2.85
C PRO A 15 -11.30 22.28 3.54
N GLN A 16 -11.34 22.20 4.85
CA GLN A 16 -10.15 22.04 5.69
C GLN A 16 -9.27 20.83 5.26
N ILE A 17 -9.73 20.14 4.24
CA ILE A 17 -9.06 19.03 3.58
C ILE A 17 -7.71 19.44 2.96
N SER A 18 -7.54 20.70 2.56
CA SER A 18 -6.31 21.17 1.93
C SER A 18 -5.15 21.38 2.90
N GLN A 19 -5.43 21.42 4.21
CA GLN A 19 -4.40 21.61 5.23
C GLN A 19 -4.07 20.35 6.02
N ARG A 20 -4.78 19.26 5.78
CA ARG A 20 -4.45 17.99 6.40
C ARG A 20 -3.13 17.51 5.82
N ALA A 21 -2.13 17.36 6.67
CA ALA A 21 -0.84 16.79 6.25
C ALA A 21 -1.08 15.47 5.51
N LEU A 22 -0.52 15.32 4.32
CA LEU A 22 -0.60 14.09 3.56
C LEU A 22 0.11 12.99 4.34
N SER A 23 -0.58 11.91 4.58
CA SER A 23 -0.04 10.76 5.31
C SER A 23 -0.09 9.52 4.43
N LEU A 24 0.85 8.63 4.64
CA LEU A 24 0.91 7.37 3.91
C LEU A 24 -0.30 6.50 4.28
N GLY A 25 -1.11 6.19 3.30
CA GLY A 25 -2.28 5.32 3.36
C GLY A 25 -2.58 4.78 1.98
N ASP A 26 -3.58 3.94 1.84
CA ASP A 26 -3.88 3.25 0.57
C ASP A 26 -4.14 4.22 -0.59
N ASN A 27 -4.71 5.38 -0.31
CA ASN A 27 -4.95 6.42 -1.32
C ASN A 27 -3.68 7.17 -1.76
N MET A 28 -2.57 6.97 -1.05
CA MET A 28 -1.27 7.56 -1.36
C MET A 28 -0.28 6.55 -1.93
N VAL A 29 -0.78 5.40 -2.34
CA VAL A 29 0.00 4.33 -2.99
C VAL A 29 -0.62 4.07 -4.36
N THR A 30 0.21 4.06 -5.38
CA THR A 30 -0.27 3.92 -6.76
C THR A 30 0.71 3.12 -7.63
N THR A 31 0.17 2.41 -8.60
CA THR A 31 0.97 1.81 -9.67
C THR A 31 1.40 2.83 -10.72
N ALA A 32 0.76 4.00 -10.76
CA ALA A 32 1.15 5.09 -11.64
C ALA A 32 2.45 5.76 -11.16
N LEU A 33 3.09 6.50 -12.04
CA LEU A 33 4.31 7.23 -11.72
C LEU A 33 4.03 8.61 -11.11
N GLU A 34 2.78 9.00 -11.06
CA GLU A 34 2.33 10.26 -10.49
C GLU A 34 1.04 10.06 -9.69
N LEU A 35 0.84 10.91 -8.69
CA LEU A 35 -0.41 11.02 -7.95
C LEU A 35 -1.13 12.30 -8.36
N PRO A 36 -2.39 12.22 -8.84
CA PRO A 36 -3.15 13.41 -9.19
C PRO A 36 -3.23 14.41 -8.03
N GLY A 37 -3.01 15.67 -8.35
CA GLY A 37 -3.04 16.73 -7.34
C GLY A 37 -1.85 16.78 -6.40
N CYS A 38 -0.84 15.96 -6.63
CA CYS A 38 0.37 15.89 -5.81
C CYS A 38 1.61 16.14 -6.64
N ARG A 39 2.61 16.74 -5.99
CA ARG A 39 3.92 16.99 -6.58
C ARG A 39 4.98 16.30 -5.73
N VAL A 40 5.85 15.53 -6.37
CA VAL A 40 6.98 14.90 -5.70
C VAL A 40 8.04 15.97 -5.37
N VAL A 41 8.37 16.10 -4.10
CA VAL A 41 9.41 17.04 -3.63
C VAL A 41 10.68 16.33 -3.17
N ARG A 42 10.59 15.05 -2.81
CA ARG A 42 11.75 14.23 -2.45
C ARG A 42 11.56 12.79 -2.92
N ASN A 43 12.60 12.22 -3.48
CA ASN A 43 12.69 10.80 -3.76
C ASN A 43 13.47 10.12 -2.63
N LEU A 44 12.85 9.17 -1.95
CA LEU A 44 13.47 8.45 -0.84
C LEU A 44 14.03 7.08 -1.24
N GLY A 45 13.85 6.72 -2.50
CA GLY A 45 14.38 5.49 -3.05
C GLY A 45 13.37 4.36 -3.09
N ILE A 46 13.88 3.19 -3.44
CA ILE A 46 13.05 1.98 -3.61
C ILE A 46 12.75 1.39 -2.25
N VAL A 47 11.48 1.06 -2.05
CA VAL A 47 10.99 0.31 -0.89
C VAL A 47 10.37 -0.99 -1.33
N ARG A 48 10.37 -1.97 -0.46
CA ARG A 48 9.85 -3.30 -0.76
C ARG A 48 9.32 -4.01 0.47
N GLY A 49 8.42 -4.94 0.21
CA GLY A 49 8.06 -6.01 1.13
C GLY A 49 8.32 -7.36 0.45
N ILE A 50 8.72 -8.34 1.22
CA ILE A 50 9.02 -9.69 0.71
C ILE A 50 8.35 -10.69 1.62
N THR A 51 7.65 -11.66 1.02
CA THR A 51 7.07 -12.78 1.71
C THR A 51 7.47 -14.06 0.98
N VAL A 52 7.99 -15.02 1.71
CA VAL A 52 8.33 -16.34 1.15
C VAL A 52 7.31 -17.36 1.68
N ARG A 53 6.70 -18.09 0.75
CA ARG A 53 5.76 -19.16 1.06
C ARG A 53 6.29 -20.49 0.61
N SER A 54 6.27 -21.48 1.49
CA SER A 54 6.61 -22.84 1.13
C SER A 54 5.34 -23.64 0.83
N ARG A 55 5.45 -24.53 -0.17
CA ARG A 55 4.38 -25.44 -0.54
C ARG A 55 3.98 -26.36 0.61
N SER A 56 4.92 -26.71 1.49
CA SER A 56 4.64 -27.55 2.64
C SER A 56 3.76 -26.84 3.69
N ILE A 57 3.92 -25.55 3.90
CA ILE A 57 3.01 -24.78 4.75
C ILE A 57 1.62 -24.73 4.14
N VAL A 58 1.55 -24.43 2.84
CA VAL A 58 0.29 -24.45 2.07
C VAL A 58 -0.32 -25.86 2.10
N GLY A 59 0.49 -26.89 1.87
CA GLY A 59 0.04 -28.29 1.87
C GLY A 59 -0.46 -28.73 3.24
N ASN A 60 0.20 -28.37 4.33
CA ASN A 60 -0.24 -28.70 5.68
C ASN A 60 -1.52 -27.97 6.08
N PHE A 61 -1.67 -26.74 5.66
CA PHE A 61 -2.90 -25.98 5.88
C PHE A 61 -4.07 -26.55 5.07
N PHE A 62 -3.81 -27.04 3.85
CA PHE A 62 -4.82 -27.54 2.93
C PHE A 62 -4.94 -29.05 2.86
N GLY A 63 -3.97 -29.80 3.39
CA GLY A 63 -3.99 -31.27 3.31
C GLY A 63 -5.26 -31.89 3.91
N GLY A 64 -5.79 -31.30 4.98
CA GLY A 64 -7.05 -31.72 5.56
C GLY A 64 -8.29 -31.20 4.82
N VAL A 65 -8.19 -30.02 4.22
CA VAL A 65 -9.32 -29.36 3.54
C VAL A 65 -9.46 -29.85 2.09
N GLN A 66 -8.34 -30.14 1.43
CA GLN A 66 -8.33 -30.68 0.08
C GLN A 66 -9.01 -32.06 -0.01
N ALA A 67 -8.87 -32.88 1.04
CA ALA A 67 -9.56 -34.16 1.14
C ALA A 67 -11.09 -34.02 1.25
N LEU A 68 -11.56 -32.87 1.77
CA LEU A 68 -12.98 -32.60 1.98
C LEU A 68 -13.65 -31.88 0.79
N PHE A 69 -12.93 -31.08 0.03
CA PHE A 69 -13.50 -30.15 -0.96
C PHE A 69 -12.94 -30.29 -2.38
N GLY A 70 -12.05 -31.23 -2.64
CA GLY A 70 -11.63 -31.58 -4.00
C GLY A 70 -11.02 -30.45 -4.81
N GLY A 71 -10.13 -29.61 -4.21
CA GLY A 71 -9.39 -28.59 -4.95
C GLY A 71 -10.18 -27.30 -5.18
N ASN A 72 -10.70 -26.70 -4.13
CA ASN A 72 -11.40 -25.42 -4.21
C ASN A 72 -10.45 -24.27 -4.56
N ILE A 73 -10.56 -23.72 -5.77
CA ILE A 73 -9.77 -22.60 -6.30
C ILE A 73 -9.85 -21.36 -5.39
N SER A 74 -11.00 -21.12 -4.75
CA SER A 74 -11.19 -19.96 -3.87
C SER A 74 -10.26 -19.95 -2.66
N ILE A 75 -9.84 -21.11 -2.16
CA ILE A 75 -8.89 -21.24 -1.05
C ILE A 75 -7.50 -20.78 -1.49
N TYR A 76 -7.07 -21.14 -2.69
CA TYR A 76 -5.80 -20.70 -3.26
C TYR A 76 -5.79 -19.19 -3.51
N THR A 77 -6.89 -18.64 -3.99
CA THR A 77 -7.06 -17.19 -4.16
C THR A 77 -6.90 -16.46 -2.83
N GLU A 78 -7.53 -16.97 -1.78
CA GLU A 78 -7.45 -16.39 -0.43
C GLU A 78 -6.02 -16.37 0.12
N LEU A 79 -5.26 -17.45 -0.11
CA LEU A 79 -3.84 -17.50 0.27
C LEU A 79 -2.98 -16.51 -0.51
N CYS A 80 -3.21 -16.38 -1.80
CA CYS A 80 -2.51 -15.40 -2.62
C CYS A 80 -2.80 -13.98 -2.14
N GLU A 81 -4.06 -13.69 -1.81
CA GLU A 81 -4.44 -12.39 -1.25
C GLU A 81 -3.78 -12.11 0.09
N GLN A 82 -3.69 -13.11 0.97
CA GLN A 82 -2.98 -12.97 2.24
C GLN A 82 -1.50 -12.65 2.04
N ALA A 83 -0.82 -13.38 1.17
CA ALA A 83 0.59 -13.16 0.87
C ALA A 83 0.82 -11.76 0.28
N ARG A 84 -0.03 -11.32 -0.62
CA ARG A 84 0.04 -9.98 -1.21
C ARG A 84 -0.22 -8.89 -0.19
N THR A 85 -1.19 -9.09 0.70
CA THR A 85 -1.50 -8.14 1.77
C THR A 85 -0.33 -7.99 2.74
N GLU A 86 0.30 -9.08 3.16
CA GLU A 86 1.48 -9.04 4.02
C GLU A 86 2.64 -8.30 3.35
N THR A 87 2.91 -8.64 2.11
CA THR A 87 3.99 -8.03 1.32
C THR A 87 3.78 -6.53 1.15
N TYR A 88 2.54 -6.13 0.87
CA TYR A 88 2.15 -4.74 0.76
C TYR A 88 2.35 -3.98 2.08
N ARG A 89 1.92 -4.57 3.20
CA ARG A 89 2.09 -3.97 4.53
C ARG A 89 3.56 -3.79 4.90
N ASP A 90 4.40 -4.76 4.55
CA ASP A 90 5.84 -4.67 4.78
C ASP A 90 6.47 -3.54 3.95
N MET A 91 6.04 -3.37 2.70
CA MET A 91 6.47 -2.25 1.87
C MET A 91 6.05 -0.91 2.50
N LEU A 92 4.81 -0.79 2.98
CA LEU A 92 4.35 0.42 3.68
C LEU A 92 5.17 0.71 4.92
N ALA A 93 5.48 -0.31 5.72
CA ALA A 93 6.30 -0.15 6.91
C ALA A 93 7.71 0.35 6.56
N HIS A 94 8.31 -0.19 5.50
CA HIS A 94 9.61 0.28 5.00
C HIS A 94 9.54 1.75 4.57
N ALA A 95 8.52 2.13 3.83
CA ALA A 95 8.33 3.52 3.39
C ALA A 95 8.13 4.48 4.57
N ARG A 96 7.38 4.06 5.59
CA ARG A 96 7.18 4.86 6.81
C ARG A 96 8.49 5.11 7.55
N LEU A 97 9.36 4.12 7.65
CA LEU A 97 10.68 4.25 8.26
C LEU A 97 11.54 5.30 7.56
N LEU A 98 11.37 5.47 6.26
CA LEU A 98 12.07 6.47 5.48
C LEU A 98 11.43 7.87 5.55
N GLY A 99 10.26 7.98 6.15
CA GLY A 99 9.53 9.25 6.24
C GLY A 99 8.69 9.58 5.00
N ALA A 100 8.36 8.58 4.18
CA ALA A 100 7.52 8.77 3.00
C ALA A 100 6.07 9.05 3.35
N ASN A 101 5.42 9.86 2.54
CA ASN A 101 3.97 10.04 2.58
C ASN A 101 3.26 9.52 1.33
N ALA A 102 3.99 8.95 0.39
CA ALA A 102 3.44 8.31 -0.80
C ALA A 102 4.40 7.26 -1.35
N ILE A 103 3.85 6.33 -2.13
CA ILE A 103 4.63 5.34 -2.89
C ILE A 103 4.07 5.32 -4.31
N ILE A 104 4.93 5.52 -5.28
CA ILE A 104 4.58 5.52 -6.70
C ILE A 104 5.22 4.35 -7.43
N GLY A 105 4.70 4.01 -8.59
CA GLY A 105 5.24 2.96 -9.43
C GLY A 105 5.22 1.57 -8.79
N VAL A 106 4.21 1.29 -7.96
CA VAL A 106 4.12 0.03 -7.23
C VAL A 106 3.90 -1.15 -8.18
N ARG A 107 4.61 -2.22 -7.92
CA ARG A 107 4.52 -3.48 -8.65
C ARG A 107 4.54 -4.66 -7.69
N TYR A 108 3.97 -5.75 -8.13
CA TYR A 108 4.09 -7.05 -7.49
C TYR A 108 4.79 -8.01 -8.44
N ASP A 109 5.67 -8.81 -7.88
CA ASP A 109 6.28 -9.94 -8.58
C ASP A 109 6.14 -11.19 -7.73
N ALA A 110 6.03 -12.33 -8.39
CA ALA A 110 6.07 -13.64 -7.76
C ALA A 110 7.10 -14.49 -8.49
N THR A 111 8.02 -15.09 -7.76
CA THR A 111 9.12 -15.86 -8.32
C THR A 111 9.26 -17.18 -7.59
N ASP A 112 9.32 -18.27 -8.33
CA ASP A 112 9.65 -19.57 -7.77
C ASP A 112 11.17 -19.63 -7.53
N LEU A 113 11.57 -19.76 -6.26
CA LEU A 113 12.96 -19.86 -5.88
C LEU A 113 13.49 -21.28 -6.09
N MET A 114 12.66 -22.25 -5.82
CA MET A 114 12.89 -23.66 -6.06
C MET A 114 11.54 -24.39 -6.00
N ALA A 115 11.53 -25.70 -6.28
CA ALA A 115 10.32 -26.48 -6.21
C ALA A 115 9.64 -26.33 -4.84
N GLY A 116 8.42 -25.81 -4.85
CA GLY A 116 7.61 -25.61 -3.65
C GLY A 116 7.95 -24.40 -2.80
N LEU A 117 8.77 -23.47 -3.29
CA LEU A 117 9.12 -22.26 -2.58
C LEU A 117 8.94 -21.03 -3.48
N THR A 118 8.02 -20.17 -3.13
CA THR A 118 7.69 -18.95 -3.89
C THR A 118 7.94 -17.69 -3.08
N GLU A 119 8.63 -16.73 -3.70
CA GLU A 119 8.76 -15.37 -3.19
C GLU A 119 7.66 -14.49 -3.78
N VAL A 120 7.02 -13.70 -2.94
CA VAL A 120 6.15 -12.60 -3.35
C VAL A 120 6.82 -11.31 -2.97
N LEU A 121 7.00 -10.44 -3.94
CA LEU A 121 7.66 -9.15 -3.81
C LEU A 121 6.64 -8.04 -4.14
N CYS A 122 6.56 -7.04 -3.28
CA CYS A 122 5.87 -5.78 -3.56
C CYS A 122 6.90 -4.67 -3.44
N TYR A 123 7.03 -3.82 -4.44
CA TYR A 123 8.02 -2.75 -4.45
C TYR A 123 7.49 -1.50 -5.14
N GLY A 124 8.13 -0.39 -4.87
CA GLY A 124 7.81 0.89 -5.46
C GLY A 124 8.82 1.95 -5.04
N THR A 125 8.57 3.18 -5.43
CA THR A 125 9.41 4.31 -5.06
C THR A 125 8.74 5.11 -3.95
N ALA A 126 9.39 5.16 -2.80
CA ALA A 126 8.95 5.99 -1.68
C ALA A 126 9.29 7.44 -1.95
N VAL A 127 8.32 8.31 -1.79
CA VAL A 127 8.46 9.74 -2.06
C VAL A 127 7.81 10.57 -0.97
N VAL A 128 8.24 11.82 -0.88
CA VAL A 128 7.51 12.86 -0.17
C VAL A 128 6.83 13.72 -1.23
N VAL A 129 5.53 13.87 -1.10
CA VAL A 129 4.71 14.69 -1.99
C VAL A 129 4.06 15.82 -1.20
N GLU A 130 3.77 16.88 -1.91
CA GLU A 130 2.97 18.01 -1.44
C GLU A 130 1.78 18.18 -2.36
N HIS A 131 0.74 18.89 -1.86
CA HIS A 131 -0.34 19.29 -2.74
C HIS A 131 0.22 20.15 -3.87
N GLY A 132 0.04 19.68 -5.11
CA GLY A 132 0.39 20.45 -6.29
C GLY A 132 -0.61 21.60 -6.44
N GLY A 133 -0.12 22.85 -6.38
CA GLY A 133 -0.87 23.94 -6.95
C GLY A 133 -0.88 23.77 -8.46
N ASP A 134 -2.03 23.87 -9.07
CA ASP A 134 -2.11 23.92 -10.53
C ASP A 134 -1.59 25.21 -11.09
#